data_471b31bbf37b2541b08f47d463ee65f7
#
_entry.id   471b31bbf37b2541b08f47d463ee65f7
#
_cell.length_a   1.000
_cell.length_b   1.000
_cell.length_c   1.000
_cell.angle_alpha   90.00
_cell.angle_beta   90.00
_cell.angle_gamma   90.00
#
_symmetry.space_group_name_H-M   'P 1'
#
loop_
_entity.id
_entity.type
_entity.pdbx_description
1 polymer ?
#
loop_
_entity_poly.entity_id
_entity_poly.type
_entity_poly.pdbx_seq_one_letter_code
_entity_poly.pdbx_strand_id
1 'polypeptide(L)'
;GFGSLGLMTSVLMNPDGRARFAKNLEQFRGTAPNYDDQSLIHTGDWPYGRTNHYFYDLNRDWIYLTQPETIGRVALINEWRPQIMVDAHEMGAQDTFMTGPAREPINKNVDYDLVKWGNVFAQDQGNEFDRRNWRFYTGEWHEDLYPGYSFYVQFRGTLGILYEQSRMAEDGVRRPEGTIQSYKESVHHQFVSTMINLETLKANSKSMYKDYWDGRKYNVSNDSKYSNRTYVILATDNNGRLNVLAEKLIAQDIQIFKNDKPINVSNALKQNGVIEDEYTIPVGSMIVPNNQPEAPMISAILEFDAEIDDEVLIEEKQKRIKNGSSIMYDTTAFNLTMMYGLPALTVPQEIKSNLNSWKPSPEVIEVNKDAVMWAVDGKDDRSVAFAARLLEQNIQVRIVDKDSVLSGHNLSRGSVTVIAMDNPNSADLHEIINTVATDLNMSVVSIESGFGPKELPDWGGRHFRLLKKPQIAILSHSGFSS
;
A
#
# COMPACT_ATOMS: atom_id res chain seq x y z
N GLY A 1 -2.74 38.51 -7.34
CA GLY A 1 -1.71 37.48 -7.31
C GLY A 1 -1.99 36.45 -6.23
N PHE A 2 -1.55 35.25 -6.44
CA PHE A 2 -1.61 34.11 -5.46
C PHE A 2 -0.48 34.19 -4.42
N GLY A 3 0.08 35.36 -4.15
CA GLY A 3 1.30 35.56 -3.34
C GLY A 3 1.26 35.06 -1.88
N SER A 4 0.14 34.49 -1.41
CA SER A 4 0.02 33.90 -0.08
C SER A 4 -0.21 32.38 -0.13
N LEU A 5 -0.21 31.75 -1.30
CA LEU A 5 -0.40 30.31 -1.47
C LEU A 5 0.92 29.67 -1.94
N GLY A 6 1.36 28.64 -1.24
CA GLY A 6 2.39 27.73 -1.74
C GLY A 6 1.75 26.75 -2.73
N LEU A 7 2.33 26.58 -3.91
CA LEU A 7 1.89 25.61 -4.91
C LEU A 7 3.04 24.67 -5.24
N MET A 8 2.77 23.37 -5.15
CA MET A 8 3.67 22.34 -5.62
C MET A 8 2.97 21.52 -6.71
N THR A 9 3.66 21.24 -7.79
CA THR A 9 3.15 20.42 -8.89
C THR A 9 4.06 19.23 -9.13
N SER A 10 3.47 18.04 -9.21
CA SER A 10 4.12 16.84 -9.72
C SER A 10 3.48 16.49 -11.04
N VAL A 11 4.20 16.71 -12.13
CA VAL A 11 3.66 16.66 -13.49
C VAL A 11 3.54 15.24 -14.03
N LEU A 12 4.33 14.30 -13.49
CA LEU A 12 4.44 12.96 -14.04
C LEU A 12 4.53 11.92 -12.93
N MET A 13 3.39 11.36 -12.57
CA MET A 13 3.29 10.37 -11.48
C MET A 13 3.63 8.95 -11.91
N ASN A 14 3.47 8.64 -13.20
CA ASN A 14 3.77 7.34 -13.79
C ASN A 14 4.51 7.53 -15.13
N PRO A 15 5.86 7.63 -15.11
CA PRO A 15 6.65 7.83 -16.33
C PRO A 15 6.53 6.67 -17.32
N ASP A 16 6.46 5.42 -16.84
CA ASP A 16 6.31 4.25 -17.71
C ASP A 16 4.95 4.24 -18.41
N GLY A 17 3.87 4.56 -17.67
CA GLY A 17 2.53 4.70 -18.24
C GLY A 17 2.47 5.78 -19.32
N ARG A 18 3.12 6.92 -19.07
CA ARG A 18 3.21 8.00 -20.05
C ARG A 18 3.98 7.59 -21.30
N ALA A 19 5.08 6.88 -21.13
CA ALA A 19 5.89 6.37 -22.27
C ALA A 19 5.08 5.37 -23.13
N ARG A 20 4.34 4.45 -22.49
CA ARG A 20 3.45 3.51 -23.19
C ARG A 20 2.34 4.23 -23.96
N PHE A 21 1.70 5.21 -23.32
CA PHE A 21 0.67 6.01 -23.98
C PHE A 21 1.22 6.71 -25.24
N ALA A 22 2.38 7.35 -25.13
CA ALA A 22 3.04 7.98 -26.29
C ALA A 22 3.36 6.96 -27.39
N LYS A 23 3.83 5.76 -27.00
CA LYS A 23 4.14 4.69 -27.97
C LYS A 23 2.91 4.16 -28.66
N ASN A 24 1.78 4.00 -27.97
CA ASN A 24 0.51 3.63 -28.58
C ASN A 24 0.06 4.65 -29.63
N LEU A 25 0.18 5.94 -29.36
CA LEU A 25 -0.10 6.98 -30.34
C LEU A 25 0.76 6.85 -31.61
N GLU A 26 2.06 6.63 -31.45
CA GLU A 26 2.96 6.42 -32.57
C GLU A 26 2.61 5.19 -33.41
N GLN A 27 2.21 4.08 -32.76
CA GLN A 27 1.92 2.81 -33.42
C GLN A 27 0.59 2.81 -34.17
N PHE A 28 -0.45 3.42 -33.59
CA PHE A 28 -1.81 3.30 -34.07
C PHE A 28 -2.33 4.55 -34.80
N ARG A 29 -1.55 5.62 -34.86
CA ARG A 29 -1.90 6.83 -35.60
C ARG A 29 -2.02 6.53 -37.08
N GLY A 30 -3.18 6.83 -37.68
CA GLY A 30 -3.41 6.78 -39.10
C GLY A 30 -3.00 8.07 -39.82
N THR A 31 -3.28 8.12 -41.13
CA THR A 31 -3.05 9.30 -41.99
C THR A 31 -4.25 10.27 -41.99
N ALA A 32 -5.38 9.86 -41.44
CA ALA A 32 -6.60 10.67 -41.28
C ALA A 32 -7.09 10.57 -39.84
N PRO A 33 -7.80 11.61 -39.34
CA PRO A 33 -8.40 11.57 -38.02
C PRO A 33 -9.36 10.39 -37.84
N ASN A 34 -9.29 9.75 -36.68
CA ASN A 34 -10.19 8.66 -36.30
C ASN A 34 -10.97 9.05 -35.05
N TYR A 35 -12.28 9.22 -35.17
CA TYR A 35 -13.19 9.65 -34.11
C TYR A 35 -13.92 8.47 -33.42
N ASP A 36 -13.61 7.23 -33.80
CA ASP A 36 -14.18 6.02 -33.21
C ASP A 36 -13.53 5.72 -31.85
N ASP A 37 -14.30 5.79 -30.78
CA ASP A 37 -13.85 5.57 -29.41
C ASP A 37 -13.32 4.14 -29.16
N GLN A 38 -13.66 3.18 -30.00
CA GLN A 38 -13.17 1.79 -29.95
C GLN A 38 -11.80 1.62 -30.64
N SER A 39 -11.34 2.64 -31.34
CA SER A 39 -10.03 2.58 -32.02
C SER A 39 -8.88 2.50 -31.01
N LEU A 40 -7.86 1.70 -31.33
CA LEU A 40 -6.66 1.54 -30.51
C LEU A 40 -5.90 2.87 -30.29
N ILE A 41 -6.08 3.87 -31.13
CA ILE A 41 -5.50 5.20 -30.90
C ILE A 41 -6.05 5.85 -29.62
N HIS A 42 -7.32 5.57 -29.25
CA HIS A 42 -7.99 6.08 -28.06
C HIS A 42 -7.94 5.11 -26.89
N THR A 43 -8.12 3.81 -27.13
CA THR A 43 -8.15 2.80 -26.07
C THR A 43 -6.77 2.34 -25.64
N GLY A 44 -5.81 2.35 -26.55
CA GLY A 44 -4.49 1.75 -26.36
C GLY A 44 -4.52 0.23 -26.49
N ASP A 45 -3.35 -0.38 -26.48
CA ASP A 45 -3.13 -1.82 -26.46
C ASP A 45 -2.40 -2.23 -25.15
N TRP A 46 -2.52 -3.52 -24.80
CA TRP A 46 -1.79 -4.04 -23.64
C TRP A 46 -0.26 -3.84 -23.84
N PRO A 47 0.48 -3.39 -22.80
CA PRO A 47 0.11 -3.33 -21.36
C PRO A 47 -0.44 -1.99 -20.86
N TYR A 48 -1.09 -1.19 -21.62
CA TYR A 48 -1.71 0.10 -21.27
C TYR A 48 -0.86 1.03 -20.38
N GLY A 49 -1.26 2.28 -20.24
CA GLY A 49 -0.57 3.29 -19.42
C GLY A 49 -0.93 3.26 -17.93
N ARG A 50 -1.71 2.30 -17.44
CA ARG A 50 -2.19 2.26 -16.04
C ARG A 50 -1.10 1.96 -15.03
N THR A 51 -0.23 0.99 -15.32
CA THR A 51 0.76 0.45 -14.39
C THR A 51 2.16 1.00 -14.64
N ASN A 52 3.05 0.89 -13.65
CA ASN A 52 4.47 1.16 -13.83
C ASN A 52 5.17 0.02 -14.62
N HIS A 53 6.51 0.08 -14.72
CA HIS A 53 7.32 -0.93 -15.43
C HIS A 53 7.08 -2.36 -14.92
N TYR A 54 6.84 -2.53 -13.64
CA TYR A 54 6.63 -3.83 -13.00
C TYR A 54 5.15 -4.26 -12.91
N PHE A 55 4.28 -3.60 -13.65
CA PHE A 55 2.83 -3.84 -13.68
C PHE A 55 2.09 -3.59 -12.35
N TYR A 56 2.64 -2.76 -11.48
CA TYR A 56 1.93 -2.29 -10.30
C TYR A 56 1.05 -1.10 -10.61
N ASP A 57 -0.17 -1.12 -10.09
CA ASP A 57 -1.07 0.03 -10.11
C ASP A 57 -0.65 1.04 -9.03
N LEU A 58 0.01 2.12 -9.45
CA LEU A 58 0.48 3.16 -8.53
C LEU A 58 -0.67 3.89 -7.83
N ASN A 59 -1.88 3.83 -8.37
CA ASN A 59 -3.06 4.41 -7.74
C ASN A 59 -3.81 3.42 -6.84
N ARG A 60 -3.17 2.33 -6.43
CA ARG A 60 -3.62 1.41 -5.37
C ARG A 60 -2.53 1.14 -4.34
N ASP A 61 -1.34 1.74 -4.51
CA ASP A 61 -0.14 1.49 -3.71
C ASP A 61 0.08 2.51 -2.57
N TRP A 62 -0.85 3.45 -2.33
CA TRP A 62 -0.67 4.56 -1.39
C TRP A 62 -0.45 4.14 0.07
N ILE A 63 -1.08 3.05 0.52
CA ILE A 63 -0.90 2.51 1.87
C ILE A 63 0.10 1.36 1.93
N TYR A 64 0.35 0.70 0.78
CA TYR A 64 1.27 -0.44 0.72
C TYR A 64 2.71 -0.01 0.52
N LEU A 65 2.94 1.09 -0.18
CA LEU A 65 4.27 1.65 -0.45
C LEU A 65 5.25 0.60 -0.98
N THR A 66 4.84 -0.16 -2.00
CA THR A 66 5.67 -1.21 -2.59
C THR A 66 6.56 -0.68 -3.70
N GLN A 67 6.16 0.44 -4.33
CA GLN A 67 6.84 1.01 -5.48
C GLN A 67 7.59 2.31 -5.13
N PRO A 68 8.78 2.54 -5.69
CA PRO A 68 9.59 3.73 -5.39
C PRO A 68 8.87 5.04 -5.73
N GLU A 69 8.04 5.06 -6.79
CA GLU A 69 7.25 6.21 -7.19
C GLU A 69 6.26 6.61 -6.08
N THR A 70 5.58 5.63 -5.49
CA THR A 70 4.62 5.87 -4.41
C THR A 70 5.32 6.28 -3.12
N ILE A 71 6.43 5.62 -2.79
CA ILE A 71 7.25 5.96 -1.62
C ILE A 71 7.71 7.42 -1.71
N GLY A 72 8.24 7.84 -2.88
CA GLY A 72 8.68 9.22 -3.11
C GLY A 72 7.54 10.23 -3.00
N ARG A 73 6.37 9.90 -3.55
CA ARG A 73 5.17 10.73 -3.48
C ARG A 73 4.66 10.93 -2.05
N VAL A 74 4.58 9.85 -1.28
CA VAL A 74 4.14 9.93 0.13
C VAL A 74 5.16 10.69 0.97
N ALA A 75 6.46 10.50 0.75
CA ALA A 75 7.50 11.27 1.43
C ALA A 75 7.35 12.78 1.18
N LEU A 76 7.04 13.17 -0.06
CA LEU A 76 6.80 14.56 -0.43
C LEU A 76 5.54 15.14 0.26
N ILE A 77 4.47 14.36 0.33
CA ILE A 77 3.25 14.76 1.06
C ILE A 77 3.53 14.91 2.56
N ASN A 78 4.33 14.05 3.15
CA ASN A 78 4.73 14.13 4.55
C ASN A 78 5.55 15.40 4.83
N GLU A 79 6.43 15.78 3.91
CA GLU A 79 7.25 16.99 4.04
C GLU A 79 6.41 18.27 3.91
N TRP A 80 5.57 18.35 2.88
CA TRP A 80 4.82 19.56 2.54
C TRP A 80 3.53 19.73 3.35
N ARG A 81 2.89 18.65 3.75
CA ARG A 81 1.61 18.65 4.50
C ARG A 81 0.59 19.60 3.89
N PRO A 82 0.21 19.40 2.61
CA PRO A 82 -0.69 20.31 1.90
C PRO A 82 -2.06 20.35 2.55
N GLN A 83 -2.78 21.46 2.43
CA GLN A 83 -4.17 21.58 2.87
C GLN A 83 -5.15 21.08 1.81
N ILE A 84 -4.70 21.06 0.56
CA ILE A 84 -5.47 20.53 -0.59
C ILE A 84 -4.52 19.77 -1.52
N MET A 85 -4.98 18.68 -2.07
CA MET A 85 -4.32 17.93 -3.13
C MET A 85 -5.32 17.64 -4.25
N VAL A 86 -4.90 17.89 -5.48
CA VAL A 86 -5.65 17.50 -6.67
C VAL A 86 -4.95 16.34 -7.35
N ASP A 87 -5.69 15.27 -7.63
CA ASP A 87 -5.26 14.16 -8.47
C ASP A 87 -6.04 14.19 -9.78
N ALA A 88 -5.33 14.42 -10.88
CA ALA A 88 -5.92 14.64 -12.20
C ALA A 88 -5.84 13.38 -13.05
N HIS A 89 -6.98 12.77 -13.28
CA HIS A 89 -7.16 11.49 -13.96
C HIS A 89 -7.89 11.59 -15.30
N GLU A 90 -7.98 10.45 -15.96
CA GLU A 90 -8.74 10.22 -17.19
C GLU A 90 -9.59 8.95 -17.07
N MET A 91 -10.83 9.04 -17.49
CA MET A 91 -11.81 7.95 -17.53
C MET A 91 -12.18 7.55 -18.96
N GLY A 92 -13.30 6.87 -19.16
CA GLY A 92 -13.76 6.42 -20.49
C GLY A 92 -13.90 7.56 -21.50
N ALA A 93 -13.66 7.26 -22.79
CA ALA A 93 -13.71 8.26 -23.85
C ALA A 93 -15.09 8.88 -24.04
N GLN A 94 -16.16 8.14 -23.73
CA GLN A 94 -17.55 8.63 -23.83
C GLN A 94 -18.02 9.38 -22.58
N ASP A 95 -17.29 9.29 -21.47
CA ASP A 95 -17.57 10.11 -20.29
C ASP A 95 -17.22 11.58 -20.55
N THR A 96 -17.79 12.49 -19.76
CA THR A 96 -17.57 13.92 -19.95
C THR A 96 -16.47 14.42 -19.02
N PHE A 97 -16.85 14.80 -17.82
CA PHE A 97 -15.96 15.24 -16.76
C PHE A 97 -16.60 14.92 -15.41
N MET A 98 -15.84 14.34 -14.51
CA MET A 98 -16.29 14.07 -13.16
C MET A 98 -15.40 14.81 -12.15
N THR A 99 -16.04 15.33 -11.10
CA THR A 99 -15.38 15.87 -9.92
C THR A 99 -16.13 15.46 -8.68
N GLY A 100 -15.53 15.72 -7.48
CA GLY A 100 -16.22 15.50 -6.21
C GLY A 100 -17.55 16.23 -6.08
N PRO A 101 -18.27 16.07 -4.98
CA PRO A 101 -17.87 15.27 -3.83
C PRO A 101 -18.04 13.75 -4.05
N ALA A 102 -17.37 12.95 -3.21
CA ALA A 102 -17.60 11.52 -3.15
C ALA A 102 -19.01 11.21 -2.61
N ARG A 103 -19.56 10.06 -3.00
CA ARG A 103 -20.78 9.48 -2.42
C ARG A 103 -20.43 8.49 -1.31
N GLU A 104 -21.43 8.03 -0.58
CA GLU A 104 -21.28 6.90 0.33
C GLU A 104 -20.95 5.58 -0.42
N PRO A 105 -20.14 4.70 0.21
CA PRO A 105 -19.63 4.81 1.57
C PRO A 105 -18.42 5.73 1.71
N ILE A 106 -18.46 6.60 2.73
CA ILE A 106 -17.33 7.41 3.15
C ILE A 106 -16.72 6.79 4.42
N ASN A 107 -15.41 6.65 4.46
CA ASN A 107 -14.75 6.06 5.64
C ASN A 107 -14.97 6.93 6.88
N LYS A 108 -15.40 6.32 7.98
CA LYS A 108 -15.68 7.01 9.26
C LYS A 108 -14.49 7.77 9.86
N ASN A 109 -13.28 7.53 9.37
CA ASN A 109 -12.07 8.24 9.79
C ASN A 109 -11.78 9.48 8.92
N VAL A 110 -12.53 9.73 7.87
CA VAL A 110 -12.49 11.01 7.13
C VAL A 110 -13.19 12.07 7.96
N ASP A 111 -12.54 13.24 8.12
CA ASP A 111 -13.10 14.36 8.89
C ASP A 111 -14.31 14.96 8.17
N TYR A 112 -15.36 15.26 8.91
CA TYR A 112 -16.57 15.88 8.38
C TYR A 112 -16.30 17.23 7.70
N ASP A 113 -15.35 18.04 8.20
CA ASP A 113 -14.98 19.30 7.57
C ASP A 113 -14.40 19.12 6.16
N LEU A 114 -13.72 17.98 5.88
CA LEU A 114 -13.25 17.67 4.53
C LEU A 114 -14.41 17.38 3.58
N VAL A 115 -15.43 16.65 4.04
CA VAL A 115 -16.65 16.42 3.25
C VAL A 115 -17.35 17.75 2.92
N LYS A 116 -17.46 18.64 3.90
CA LYS A 116 -18.03 20.00 3.73
C LYS A 116 -17.22 20.81 2.71
N TRP A 117 -15.89 20.83 2.81
CA TRP A 117 -15.03 21.52 1.85
C TRP A 117 -15.11 20.89 0.47
N GLY A 118 -15.17 19.57 0.35
CA GLY A 118 -15.39 18.87 -0.92
C GLY A 118 -16.65 19.39 -1.65
N ASN A 119 -17.74 19.59 -0.92
CA ASN A 119 -18.98 20.16 -1.47
C ASN A 119 -18.80 21.62 -1.95
N VAL A 120 -18.06 22.45 -1.22
CA VAL A 120 -17.80 23.84 -1.62
C VAL A 120 -17.01 23.89 -2.95
N PHE A 121 -15.94 23.11 -3.05
CA PHE A 121 -15.12 23.05 -4.28
C PHE A 121 -15.90 22.47 -5.46
N ALA A 122 -16.68 21.42 -5.25
CA ALA A 122 -17.52 20.82 -6.29
C ALA A 122 -18.59 21.81 -6.80
N GLN A 123 -19.20 22.57 -5.90
CA GLN A 123 -20.20 23.59 -6.28
C GLN A 123 -19.59 24.71 -7.13
N ASP A 124 -18.40 25.21 -6.75
CA ASP A 124 -17.74 26.27 -7.50
C ASP A 124 -17.29 25.79 -8.89
N GLN A 125 -16.80 24.54 -9.00
CA GLN A 125 -16.47 23.91 -10.28
C GLN A 125 -17.73 23.73 -11.15
N GLY A 126 -18.81 23.20 -10.57
CA GLY A 126 -20.07 23.02 -11.27
C GLY A 126 -20.63 24.33 -11.83
N ASN A 127 -20.64 25.39 -11.00
CA ASN A 127 -21.09 26.72 -11.41
C ASN A 127 -20.28 27.25 -12.61
N GLU A 128 -18.97 27.03 -12.64
CA GLU A 128 -18.13 27.48 -13.74
C GLU A 128 -18.35 26.65 -15.01
N PHE A 129 -18.58 25.34 -14.88
CA PHE A 129 -18.90 24.47 -16.01
C PHE A 129 -20.26 24.81 -16.60
N ASP A 130 -21.28 25.07 -15.78
CA ASP A 130 -22.59 25.55 -16.23
C ASP A 130 -22.47 26.89 -16.98
N ARG A 131 -21.69 27.84 -16.48
CA ARG A 131 -21.44 29.12 -17.14
C ARG A 131 -20.81 28.99 -18.53
N ARG A 132 -20.04 27.89 -18.73
CA ARG A 132 -19.39 27.56 -20.02
C ARG A 132 -20.24 26.63 -20.89
N ASN A 133 -21.39 26.21 -20.38
CA ASN A 133 -22.24 25.20 -21.02
C ASN A 133 -21.49 23.88 -21.29
N TRP A 134 -20.68 23.44 -20.31
CA TRP A 134 -19.94 22.19 -20.31
C TRP A 134 -20.69 21.13 -19.51
N ARG A 135 -20.64 19.89 -19.99
CA ARG A 135 -21.23 18.73 -19.28
C ARG A 135 -20.28 18.21 -18.22
N PHE A 136 -20.82 17.93 -17.07
CA PHE A 136 -20.11 17.29 -15.96
C PHE A 136 -21.09 16.48 -15.11
N TYR A 137 -20.54 15.66 -14.21
CA TYR A 137 -21.32 15.01 -13.15
C TYR A 137 -20.46 14.87 -11.89
N THR A 138 -21.12 14.55 -10.78
CA THR A 138 -20.49 14.38 -9.46
C THR A 138 -20.93 13.08 -8.83
N GLY A 139 -20.09 12.47 -8.01
CA GLY A 139 -20.42 11.26 -7.26
C GLY A 139 -20.54 10.01 -8.14
N GLU A 140 -21.72 9.57 -8.44
CA GLU A 140 -22.11 8.35 -9.16
C GLU A 140 -21.38 7.06 -8.74
N TRP A 141 -20.11 6.88 -9.11
CA TRP A 141 -19.29 5.73 -8.82
C TRP A 141 -18.15 6.03 -7.83
N HIS A 142 -17.87 7.31 -7.55
CA HIS A 142 -16.76 7.74 -6.74
C HIS A 142 -17.13 7.74 -5.25
N GLU A 143 -16.44 6.97 -4.46
CA GLU A 143 -16.62 6.82 -3.01
C GLU A 143 -15.30 7.01 -2.25
N ASP A 144 -15.36 7.19 -0.94
CA ASP A 144 -14.23 7.59 -0.10
C ASP A 144 -13.97 6.63 1.07
N LEU A 145 -14.16 5.33 0.81
CA LEU A 145 -13.97 4.27 1.79
C LEU A 145 -12.52 3.80 1.88
N TYR A 146 -11.90 3.52 0.73
CA TYR A 146 -10.58 2.89 0.65
C TYR A 146 -9.45 3.91 0.76
N PRO A 147 -8.53 3.79 1.77
CA PRO A 147 -7.46 4.77 1.98
C PRO A 147 -6.25 4.60 1.02
N GLY A 148 -6.29 3.65 0.09
CA GLY A 148 -5.12 3.27 -0.71
C GLY A 148 -5.04 3.89 -2.09
N TYR A 149 -5.83 4.92 -2.42
CA TYR A 149 -5.83 5.62 -3.70
C TYR A 149 -5.83 7.16 -3.52
N SER A 150 -6.23 7.93 -4.50
CA SER A 150 -6.12 9.40 -4.55
C SER A 150 -6.57 10.14 -3.28
N PHE A 151 -7.57 9.60 -2.57
CA PHE A 151 -8.08 10.19 -1.32
C PHE A 151 -7.30 9.79 -0.05
N TYR A 152 -6.19 9.08 -0.19
CA TYR A 152 -5.22 8.83 0.87
C TYR A 152 -4.96 10.06 1.75
N VAL A 153 -4.86 11.22 1.15
CA VAL A 153 -4.54 12.48 1.84
C VAL A 153 -5.63 12.94 2.81
N GLN A 154 -6.89 12.53 2.63
CA GLN A 154 -7.99 12.89 3.53
C GLN A 154 -7.80 12.29 4.92
N PHE A 155 -7.21 11.12 5.02
CA PHE A 155 -6.84 10.51 6.30
C PHE A 155 -5.68 11.24 7.00
N ARG A 156 -5.15 12.28 6.37
CA ARG A 156 -4.09 13.15 6.90
C ARG A 156 -4.57 14.59 7.14
N GLY A 157 -5.88 14.83 6.97
CA GLY A 157 -6.52 16.13 7.14
C GLY A 157 -6.43 17.03 5.91
N THR A 158 -5.93 16.54 4.77
CA THR A 158 -5.83 17.26 3.51
C THR A 158 -7.08 17.04 2.67
N LEU A 159 -7.69 18.07 2.12
CA LEU A 159 -8.77 17.89 1.15
C LEU A 159 -8.21 17.27 -0.13
N GLY A 160 -8.66 16.07 -0.46
CA GLY A 160 -8.42 15.41 -1.73
C GLY A 160 -9.48 15.80 -2.76
N ILE A 161 -9.07 16.13 -3.99
CA ILE A 161 -9.96 16.40 -5.11
C ILE A 161 -9.52 15.54 -6.28
N LEU A 162 -10.44 14.74 -6.80
CA LEU A 162 -10.26 13.95 -8.01
C LEU A 162 -10.89 14.68 -9.21
N TYR A 163 -10.15 14.72 -10.30
CA TYR A 163 -10.70 15.03 -11.62
C TYR A 163 -10.64 13.77 -12.47
N GLU A 164 -11.72 13.52 -13.21
CA GLU A 164 -11.75 12.51 -14.25
C GLU A 164 -12.21 13.17 -15.55
N GLN A 165 -11.29 13.32 -16.49
CA GLN A 165 -11.65 13.81 -17.83
C GLN A 165 -11.85 12.67 -18.81
N SER A 166 -12.54 12.95 -19.89
CA SER A 166 -12.67 12.06 -21.05
C SER A 166 -11.29 11.78 -21.66
N ARG A 167 -10.89 10.49 -21.67
CA ARG A 167 -9.61 10.05 -22.29
C ARG A 167 -9.77 9.94 -23.79
N MET A 168 -8.85 10.53 -24.54
CA MET A 168 -8.81 10.40 -25.99
C MET A 168 -7.43 10.79 -26.55
N ALA A 169 -7.17 10.34 -27.77
CA ALA A 169 -6.08 10.86 -28.57
C ALA A 169 -6.42 12.26 -29.12
N GLU A 170 -5.43 12.90 -29.74
CA GLU A 170 -5.55 14.25 -30.29
C GLU A 170 -6.66 14.44 -31.33
N ASP A 171 -7.08 13.38 -32.02
CA ASP A 171 -8.15 13.40 -33.02
C ASP A 171 -9.50 13.79 -32.40
N GLY A 172 -9.71 13.48 -31.13
CA GLY A 172 -11.01 13.60 -30.50
C GLY A 172 -11.89 12.38 -30.69
N VAL A 173 -13.06 12.35 -30.04
CA VAL A 173 -14.00 11.24 -30.05
C VAL A 173 -15.39 11.72 -30.42
N ARG A 174 -16.06 10.98 -31.29
CA ARG A 174 -17.47 11.22 -31.65
C ARG A 174 -18.38 10.78 -30.51
N ARG A 175 -19.21 11.68 -30.05
CA ARG A 175 -20.24 11.45 -29.04
C ARG A 175 -21.49 10.83 -29.65
N PRO A 176 -22.35 10.14 -28.86
CA PRO A 176 -23.61 9.56 -29.37
C PRO A 176 -24.55 10.53 -30.05
N GLU A 177 -24.57 11.78 -29.60
CA GLU A 177 -25.35 12.87 -30.22
C GLU A 177 -24.71 13.41 -31.51
N GLY A 178 -23.58 12.89 -31.97
CA GLY A 178 -22.92 13.24 -33.22
C GLY A 178 -21.87 14.36 -33.13
N THR A 179 -21.75 15.02 -32.00
CA THR A 179 -20.67 16.03 -31.77
C THR A 179 -19.32 15.34 -31.60
N ILE A 180 -18.25 16.07 -31.82
CA ILE A 180 -16.88 15.59 -31.56
C ILE A 180 -16.33 16.35 -30.37
N GLN A 181 -16.00 15.63 -29.29
CA GLN A 181 -15.21 16.19 -28.19
C GLN A 181 -13.73 16.13 -28.57
N SER A 182 -13.08 17.26 -28.55
CA SER A 182 -11.67 17.35 -28.89
C SER A 182 -10.78 17.10 -27.67
N TYR A 183 -9.55 16.64 -27.90
CA TYR A 183 -8.51 16.55 -26.88
C TYR A 183 -8.27 17.90 -26.20
N LYS A 184 -8.31 18.98 -26.98
CA LYS A 184 -8.16 20.35 -26.46
C LYS A 184 -9.24 20.70 -25.43
N GLU A 185 -10.49 20.29 -25.65
CA GLU A 185 -11.58 20.51 -24.68
C GLU A 185 -11.32 19.74 -23.37
N SER A 186 -10.92 18.47 -23.45
CA SER A 186 -10.61 17.68 -22.27
C SER A 186 -9.48 18.29 -21.44
N VAL A 187 -8.41 18.74 -22.07
CA VAL A 187 -7.32 19.45 -21.39
C VAL A 187 -7.82 20.78 -20.78
N HIS A 188 -8.70 21.48 -21.48
CA HIS A 188 -9.25 22.76 -21.01
C HIS A 188 -10.18 22.58 -19.80
N HIS A 189 -10.91 21.46 -19.70
CA HIS A 189 -11.70 21.13 -18.52
C HIS A 189 -10.83 21.04 -17.27
N GLN A 190 -9.74 20.30 -17.31
CA GLN A 190 -8.81 20.19 -16.17
C GLN A 190 -8.13 21.53 -15.84
N PHE A 191 -7.74 22.30 -16.85
CA PHE A 191 -7.14 23.60 -16.62
C PHE A 191 -8.12 24.56 -15.90
N VAL A 192 -9.37 24.62 -16.35
CA VAL A 192 -10.38 25.49 -15.74
C VAL A 192 -10.70 25.02 -14.33
N SER A 193 -10.87 23.71 -14.10
CA SER A 193 -11.08 23.16 -12.75
C SER A 193 -9.94 23.52 -11.81
N THR A 194 -8.70 23.45 -12.27
CA THR A 194 -7.53 23.84 -11.47
C THR A 194 -7.57 25.32 -11.12
N MET A 195 -7.92 26.19 -12.06
CA MET A 195 -8.02 27.64 -11.81
C MET A 195 -9.13 27.96 -10.80
N ILE A 196 -10.30 27.32 -10.94
CA ILE A 196 -11.40 27.51 -9.98
C ILE A 196 -11.01 27.01 -8.59
N ASN A 197 -10.36 25.86 -8.48
CA ASN A 197 -9.87 25.38 -7.18
C ASN A 197 -8.90 26.35 -6.52
N LEU A 198 -8.01 27.00 -7.29
CA LEU A 198 -7.11 28.04 -6.76
C LEU A 198 -7.88 29.28 -6.30
N GLU A 199 -8.95 29.66 -6.99
CA GLU A 199 -9.81 30.78 -6.60
C GLU A 199 -10.60 30.46 -5.33
N THR A 200 -11.22 29.28 -5.26
CA THR A 200 -11.95 28.78 -4.09
C THR A 200 -11.03 28.67 -2.88
N LEU A 201 -9.83 28.09 -3.06
CA LEU A 201 -8.81 28.02 -2.01
C LEU A 201 -8.41 29.40 -1.51
N LYS A 202 -8.15 30.33 -2.42
CA LYS A 202 -7.79 31.71 -2.06
C LYS A 202 -8.89 32.39 -1.24
N ALA A 203 -10.15 32.24 -1.65
CA ALA A 203 -11.29 32.81 -0.94
C ALA A 203 -11.47 32.23 0.47
N ASN A 204 -11.18 30.94 0.66
CA ASN A 204 -11.44 30.22 1.89
C ASN A 204 -10.17 29.83 2.69
N SER A 205 -8.99 30.28 2.27
CA SER A 205 -7.69 29.83 2.77
C SER A 205 -7.54 29.88 4.30
N LYS A 206 -8.04 30.92 4.95
CA LYS A 206 -7.96 31.08 6.40
C LYS A 206 -8.82 30.05 7.14
N SER A 207 -10.04 29.81 6.69
CA SER A 207 -10.96 28.85 7.29
C SER A 207 -10.46 27.44 7.08
N MET A 208 -10.05 27.08 5.86
CA MET A 208 -9.48 25.76 5.56
C MET A 208 -8.22 25.48 6.37
N TYR A 209 -7.31 26.46 6.49
CA TYR A 209 -6.12 26.28 7.31
C TYR A 209 -6.46 26.09 8.78
N LYS A 210 -7.46 26.83 9.28
CA LYS A 210 -7.93 26.68 10.66
C LYS A 210 -8.50 25.28 10.90
N ASP A 211 -9.40 24.82 10.02
CA ASP A 211 -10.04 23.51 10.15
C ASP A 211 -8.98 22.39 10.04
N TYR A 212 -8.03 22.48 9.11
CA TYR A 212 -6.89 21.57 9.01
C TYR A 212 -6.07 21.50 10.32
N TRP A 213 -5.75 22.67 10.89
CA TRP A 213 -5.00 22.75 12.14
C TRP A 213 -5.76 22.22 13.32
N ASP A 214 -7.04 22.58 13.45
CA ASP A 214 -7.90 22.16 14.53
C ASP A 214 -8.13 20.66 14.51
N GLY A 215 -8.34 20.06 13.35
CA GLY A 215 -8.45 18.61 13.17
C GLY A 215 -7.17 17.87 13.64
N ARG A 216 -6.01 18.32 13.22
CA ARG A 216 -4.74 17.71 13.66
C ARG A 216 -4.48 17.90 15.15
N LYS A 217 -4.85 19.04 15.70
CA LYS A 217 -4.77 19.30 17.14
C LYS A 217 -5.77 18.44 17.93
N TYR A 218 -6.97 18.25 17.41
CA TYR A 218 -7.95 17.34 17.98
C TYR A 218 -7.40 15.91 18.05
N ASN A 219 -6.78 15.40 17.00
CA ASN A 219 -6.26 14.03 16.93
C ASN A 219 -5.32 13.68 18.09
N VAL A 220 -4.59 14.66 18.64
CA VAL A 220 -3.67 14.46 19.77
C VAL A 220 -4.22 14.96 21.10
N SER A 221 -5.48 15.36 21.15
CA SER A 221 -6.14 15.83 22.39
C SER A 221 -6.70 14.66 23.21
N ASN A 222 -6.88 14.88 24.49
CA ASN A 222 -7.54 13.89 25.35
C ASN A 222 -9.04 13.67 25.02
N ASP A 223 -9.66 14.62 24.33
CA ASP A 223 -11.06 14.56 23.91
C ASP A 223 -11.23 13.83 22.58
N SER A 224 -10.12 13.47 21.93
CA SER A 224 -10.13 12.76 20.67
C SER A 224 -10.73 11.36 20.79
N LYS A 225 -11.57 10.97 19.82
CA LYS A 225 -12.05 9.57 19.71
C LYS A 225 -10.91 8.56 19.56
N TYR A 226 -9.71 9.02 19.28
CA TYR A 226 -8.48 8.22 19.07
C TYR A 226 -7.60 8.13 20.33
N SER A 227 -7.83 8.98 21.36
CA SER A 227 -6.93 9.17 22.49
C SER A 227 -6.72 7.90 23.34
N ASN A 228 -7.76 7.08 23.49
CA ASN A 228 -7.75 5.87 24.31
C ASN A 228 -7.74 4.59 23.46
N ARG A 229 -6.88 4.54 22.43
CA ARG A 229 -6.75 3.37 21.56
C ARG A 229 -5.27 3.10 21.25
N THR A 230 -4.89 1.84 21.36
CA THR A 230 -3.57 1.38 20.87
C THR A 230 -3.76 0.14 20.02
N TYR A 231 -3.13 0.11 18.85
CA TYR A 231 -3.00 -1.09 18.03
C TYR A 231 -1.72 -1.81 18.40
N VAL A 232 -1.80 -3.12 18.51
CA VAL A 232 -0.66 -3.98 18.89
C VAL A 232 -0.51 -5.06 17.84
N ILE A 233 0.64 -5.13 17.22
CA ILE A 233 1.03 -6.22 16.34
C ILE A 233 1.94 -7.13 17.15
N LEU A 234 1.49 -8.37 17.39
CA LEU A 234 2.16 -9.27 18.32
C LEU A 234 3.52 -9.72 17.79
N ALA A 235 4.45 -9.96 18.70
CA ALA A 235 5.73 -10.57 18.37
C ALA A 235 5.51 -11.89 17.61
N THR A 236 6.32 -12.13 16.60
CA THR A 236 6.24 -13.28 15.71
C THR A 236 7.62 -13.78 15.33
N ASP A 237 7.72 -15.07 14.98
CA ASP A 237 8.95 -15.64 14.42
C ASP A 237 9.25 -15.12 13.01
N ASN A 238 8.27 -14.51 12.33
CA ASN A 238 8.46 -13.83 11.04
C ASN A 238 8.89 -12.36 11.24
N ASN A 239 10.09 -12.17 11.74
CA ASN A 239 10.64 -10.84 11.94
C ASN A 239 10.79 -10.04 10.64
N GLY A 240 11.05 -10.72 9.52
CA GLY A 240 11.12 -10.08 8.19
C GLY A 240 9.82 -9.37 7.85
N ARG A 241 8.70 -10.07 7.97
CA ARG A 241 7.38 -9.52 7.68
C ARG A 241 6.98 -8.39 8.64
N LEU A 242 7.27 -8.57 9.92
CA LEU A 242 7.01 -7.54 10.94
C LEU A 242 7.82 -6.26 10.67
N ASN A 243 9.08 -6.38 10.29
CA ASN A 243 9.92 -5.24 9.94
C ASN A 243 9.44 -4.53 8.66
N VAL A 244 9.00 -5.28 7.63
CA VAL A 244 8.41 -4.67 6.43
C VAL A 244 7.17 -3.84 6.77
N LEU A 245 6.27 -4.34 7.62
CA LEU A 245 5.12 -3.55 8.07
C LEU A 245 5.57 -2.31 8.86
N ALA A 246 6.57 -2.46 9.75
CA ALA A 246 7.12 -1.33 10.51
C ALA A 246 7.65 -0.22 9.60
N GLU A 247 8.43 -0.58 8.57
CA GLU A 247 8.95 0.36 7.58
C GLU A 247 7.84 1.11 6.86
N LYS A 248 6.74 0.41 6.49
CA LYS A 248 5.58 1.04 5.86
C LYS A 248 4.88 2.05 6.79
N LEU A 249 4.69 1.68 8.05
CA LEU A 249 4.10 2.59 9.03
C LEU A 249 4.98 3.81 9.29
N ILE A 250 6.29 3.64 9.42
CA ILE A 250 7.25 4.74 9.57
C ILE A 250 7.25 5.65 8.34
N ALA A 251 7.23 5.07 7.13
CA ALA A 251 7.13 5.83 5.88
C ALA A 251 5.82 6.63 5.76
N GLN A 252 4.78 6.22 6.49
CA GLN A 252 3.53 6.96 6.66
C GLN A 252 3.60 8.07 7.74
N ASP A 253 4.78 8.36 8.30
CA ASP A 253 4.96 9.30 9.41
C ASP A 253 4.24 8.86 10.71
N ILE A 254 4.03 7.55 10.88
CA ILE A 254 3.42 6.95 12.05
C ILE A 254 4.50 6.54 13.05
N GLN A 255 4.36 7.02 14.28
CA GLN A 255 5.26 6.63 15.37
C GLN A 255 4.89 5.24 15.89
N ILE A 256 5.86 4.34 15.90
CA ILE A 256 5.72 2.97 16.37
C ILE A 256 6.79 2.64 17.40
N PHE A 257 6.44 1.76 18.32
CA PHE A 257 7.29 1.40 19.45
C PHE A 257 7.40 -0.13 19.57
N LYS A 258 8.39 -0.57 20.33
CA LYS A 258 8.58 -1.96 20.73
C LYS A 258 8.54 -2.06 22.25
N ASN A 259 7.80 -3.01 22.82
CA ASN A 259 7.83 -3.24 24.26
C ASN A 259 9.03 -4.11 24.65
N ASP A 260 9.68 -3.76 25.76
CA ASP A 260 10.82 -4.50 26.32
C ASP A 260 10.44 -5.41 27.51
N LYS A 261 9.20 -5.31 27.98
CA LYS A 261 8.62 -6.14 29.03
C LYS A 261 7.20 -6.55 28.65
N PRO A 262 6.68 -7.68 29.17
CA PRO A 262 5.28 -8.03 28.99
C PRO A 262 4.38 -6.89 29.53
N ILE A 263 3.27 -6.62 28.82
CA ILE A 263 2.30 -5.58 29.20
C ILE A 263 0.94 -6.23 29.40
N ASN A 264 0.40 -6.11 30.61
CA ASN A 264 -0.98 -6.57 30.88
C ASN A 264 -1.98 -5.49 30.47
N VAL A 265 -2.98 -5.88 29.72
CA VAL A 265 -4.04 -5.03 29.18
C VAL A 265 -5.40 -5.67 29.40
N SER A 266 -6.45 -4.85 29.38
CA SER A 266 -7.83 -5.31 29.51
C SER A 266 -8.61 -5.05 28.22
N ASN A 267 -9.65 -5.86 27.99
CA ASN A 267 -10.56 -5.73 26.86
C ASN A 267 -9.84 -5.72 25.50
N ALA A 268 -8.93 -6.66 25.30
CA ALA A 268 -8.18 -6.79 24.06
C ALA A 268 -9.06 -7.35 22.93
N LEU A 269 -9.40 -6.54 21.95
CA LEU A 269 -10.12 -6.95 20.74
C LEU A 269 -9.15 -7.60 19.74
N LYS A 270 -9.39 -8.85 19.38
CA LYS A 270 -8.65 -9.59 18.36
C LYS A 270 -9.22 -9.39 16.96
N GLN A 271 -8.43 -9.70 15.94
CA GLN A 271 -8.82 -9.62 14.51
C GLN A 271 -10.08 -10.42 14.15
N ASN A 272 -10.41 -11.46 14.90
CA ASN A 272 -11.61 -12.28 14.70
C ASN A 272 -12.85 -11.77 15.45
N GLY A 273 -12.78 -10.56 16.03
CA GLY A 273 -13.88 -9.94 16.78
C GLY A 273 -14.02 -10.40 18.22
N VAL A 274 -13.18 -11.32 18.70
CA VAL A 274 -13.20 -11.79 20.09
C VAL A 274 -12.53 -10.76 21.00
N ILE A 275 -13.21 -10.42 22.10
CA ILE A 275 -12.65 -9.57 23.17
C ILE A 275 -12.17 -10.48 24.31
N GLU A 276 -10.91 -10.30 24.71
CA GLU A 276 -10.36 -10.92 25.92
C GLU A 276 -10.30 -9.90 27.04
N ASP A 277 -10.93 -10.20 28.16
CA ASP A 277 -11.02 -9.31 29.32
C ASP A 277 -9.64 -8.96 29.88
N GLU A 278 -8.73 -9.93 29.91
CA GLU A 278 -7.32 -9.76 30.29
C GLU A 278 -6.41 -10.43 29.26
N TYR A 279 -5.39 -9.70 28.83
CA TYR A 279 -4.40 -10.19 27.87
C TYR A 279 -2.99 -9.72 28.26
N THR A 280 -2.01 -10.59 28.11
CA THR A 280 -0.60 -10.22 28.29
C THR A 280 0.09 -10.09 26.92
N ILE A 281 0.42 -8.87 26.54
CA ILE A 281 1.19 -8.58 25.32
C ILE A 281 2.60 -9.09 25.51
N PRO A 282 3.11 -10.01 24.64
CA PRO A 282 4.46 -10.53 24.75
C PRO A 282 5.52 -9.47 24.42
N VAL A 283 6.72 -9.66 24.97
CA VAL A 283 7.89 -8.82 24.66
C VAL A 283 8.20 -8.86 23.16
N GLY A 284 8.61 -7.75 22.61
CA GLY A 284 8.97 -7.63 21.19
C GLY A 284 7.80 -7.34 20.27
N SER A 285 6.59 -7.14 20.81
CA SER A 285 5.43 -6.69 20.02
C SER A 285 5.59 -5.25 19.57
N MET A 286 5.01 -4.92 18.40
CA MET A 286 4.94 -3.56 17.90
C MET A 286 3.71 -2.86 18.49
N ILE A 287 3.93 -1.70 19.08
CA ILE A 287 2.92 -0.88 19.75
C ILE A 287 2.71 0.39 18.93
N VAL A 288 1.48 0.64 18.52
CA VAL A 288 1.09 1.81 17.72
C VAL A 288 0.00 2.57 18.49
N PRO A 289 0.38 3.53 19.37
CA PRO A 289 -0.61 4.40 20.01
C PRO A 289 -1.36 5.20 18.96
N ASN A 290 -2.67 5.32 19.08
CA ASN A 290 -3.47 6.10 18.13
C ASN A 290 -3.54 7.59 18.46
N ASN A 291 -3.01 8.02 19.59
CA ASN A 291 -2.92 9.42 19.99
C ASN A 291 -1.74 10.12 19.26
N GLN A 292 -1.90 10.31 17.95
CA GLN A 292 -0.89 10.89 17.06
C GLN A 292 -1.57 11.83 16.04
N PRO A 293 -0.84 12.77 15.41
CA PRO A 293 -1.42 13.61 14.37
C PRO A 293 -2.05 12.82 13.20
N GLU A 294 -1.52 11.64 12.93
CA GLU A 294 -1.97 10.73 11.86
C GLU A 294 -3.04 9.71 12.34
N ALA A 295 -3.72 9.98 13.45
CA ALA A 295 -4.70 9.07 14.05
C ALA A 295 -5.80 8.56 13.10
N PRO A 296 -6.37 9.36 12.19
CA PRO A 296 -7.33 8.86 11.21
C PRO A 296 -6.73 7.85 10.25
N MET A 297 -5.50 8.07 9.77
CA MET A 297 -4.79 7.13 8.91
C MET A 297 -4.47 5.83 9.66
N ILE A 298 -3.96 5.92 10.89
CA ILE A 298 -3.68 4.76 11.73
C ILE A 298 -4.93 3.90 11.90
N SER A 299 -6.07 4.53 12.23
CA SER A 299 -7.33 3.81 12.37
C SER A 299 -7.75 3.19 11.06
N ALA A 300 -7.76 3.93 9.96
CA ALA A 300 -8.22 3.42 8.67
C ALA A 300 -7.46 2.17 8.22
N ILE A 301 -6.14 2.09 8.46
CA ILE A 301 -5.31 0.97 7.97
C ILE A 301 -5.08 -0.16 8.98
N LEU A 302 -5.43 0.04 10.27
CA LEU A 302 -5.18 -0.96 11.33
C LEU A 302 -6.45 -1.42 12.06
N GLU A 303 -7.60 -0.76 11.92
CA GLU A 303 -8.86 -1.25 12.51
C GLU A 303 -9.37 -2.49 11.78
N PHE A 304 -10.05 -3.38 12.52
CA PHE A 304 -10.46 -4.68 11.99
C PHE A 304 -11.80 -4.64 11.25
N ASP A 305 -12.56 -3.57 11.41
CA ASP A 305 -13.84 -3.35 10.76
C ASP A 305 -13.93 -1.90 10.27
N ALA A 306 -14.15 -1.72 8.98
CA ALA A 306 -14.32 -0.41 8.34
C ALA A 306 -15.68 0.24 8.68
N GLU A 307 -16.64 -0.53 9.21
CA GLU A 307 -17.98 -0.09 9.59
C GLU A 307 -18.72 0.64 8.44
N ILE A 308 -19.05 -0.11 7.40
CA ILE A 308 -19.86 0.40 6.28
C ILE A 308 -21.32 0.46 6.74
N ASP A 309 -22.01 1.55 6.45
CA ASP A 309 -23.41 1.74 6.83
C ASP A 309 -24.34 0.65 6.29
N ASP A 310 -25.27 0.21 7.13
CA ASP A 310 -26.22 -0.85 6.79
C ASP A 310 -27.04 -0.53 5.53
N GLU A 311 -27.41 0.73 5.29
CA GLU A 311 -28.13 1.16 4.10
C GLU A 311 -27.33 0.89 2.82
N VAL A 312 -26.05 1.18 2.84
CA VAL A 312 -25.11 0.90 1.71
C VAL A 312 -24.99 -0.60 1.49
N LEU A 313 -24.84 -1.39 2.58
CA LEU A 313 -24.74 -2.85 2.48
C LEU A 313 -26.03 -3.49 1.94
N ILE A 314 -27.19 -2.95 2.30
CA ILE A 314 -28.50 -3.39 1.81
C ILE A 314 -28.60 -3.08 0.30
N GLU A 315 -28.24 -1.88 -0.14
CA GLU A 315 -28.25 -1.48 -1.54
C GLU A 315 -27.29 -2.35 -2.37
N GLU A 316 -26.07 -2.56 -1.90
CA GLU A 316 -25.07 -3.46 -2.51
C GLU A 316 -25.65 -4.86 -2.72
N LYS A 317 -26.25 -5.43 -1.67
CA LYS A 317 -26.88 -6.74 -1.74
C LYS A 317 -28.03 -6.78 -2.75
N GLN A 318 -28.88 -5.77 -2.76
CA GLN A 318 -30.01 -5.68 -3.69
C GLN A 318 -29.54 -5.60 -5.15
N LYS A 319 -28.52 -4.78 -5.45
CA LYS A 319 -27.95 -4.67 -6.79
C LYS A 319 -27.29 -5.96 -7.23
N ARG A 320 -26.54 -6.60 -6.37
CA ARG A 320 -25.93 -7.91 -6.68
C ARG A 320 -26.96 -8.98 -6.99
N ILE A 321 -28.03 -9.05 -6.23
CA ILE A 321 -29.13 -10.02 -6.49
C ILE A 321 -29.86 -9.69 -7.79
N LYS A 322 -30.10 -8.41 -8.09
CA LYS A 322 -30.90 -7.96 -9.25
C LYS A 322 -30.12 -8.05 -10.55
N ASN A 323 -28.87 -7.60 -10.59
CA ASN A 323 -28.11 -7.38 -11.83
C ASN A 323 -26.75 -8.06 -11.83
N GLY A 324 -26.30 -8.68 -10.72
CA GLY A 324 -24.93 -9.18 -10.56
C GLY A 324 -23.86 -8.09 -10.44
N SER A 325 -24.26 -6.80 -10.36
CA SER A 325 -23.34 -5.66 -10.28
C SER A 325 -23.12 -5.19 -8.85
N SER A 326 -21.96 -4.61 -8.57
CA SER A 326 -21.63 -3.96 -7.32
C SER A 326 -21.87 -2.45 -7.41
N ILE A 327 -22.24 -1.82 -6.29
CA ILE A 327 -22.19 -0.37 -6.15
C ILE A 327 -20.86 0.08 -5.55
N MET A 328 -20.17 -0.81 -4.84
CA MET A 328 -18.86 -0.49 -4.26
C MET A 328 -17.80 -0.56 -5.36
N TYR A 329 -17.13 0.56 -5.56
CA TYR A 329 -16.14 0.71 -6.62
C TYR A 329 -14.81 0.10 -6.26
N ASP A 330 -14.40 0.20 -4.99
CA ASP A 330 -13.05 -0.12 -4.57
C ASP A 330 -12.97 -1.24 -3.52
N THR A 331 -11.78 -1.40 -2.94
CA THR A 331 -11.48 -2.43 -1.94
C THR A 331 -12.17 -2.14 -0.61
N THR A 332 -12.84 -3.14 -0.05
CA THR A 332 -13.49 -3.08 1.27
C THR A 332 -12.71 -3.80 2.37
N ALA A 333 -11.62 -4.50 2.04
CA ALA A 333 -10.76 -5.25 2.96
C ALA A 333 -9.31 -4.77 2.83
N PHE A 334 -8.90 -3.84 3.66
CA PHE A 334 -7.62 -3.14 3.56
C PHE A 334 -6.83 -3.04 4.88
N ASN A 335 -7.21 -3.79 5.91
CA ASN A 335 -6.43 -3.82 7.16
C ASN A 335 -5.04 -4.42 6.92
N LEU A 336 -3.98 -3.64 7.19
CA LEU A 336 -2.61 -4.05 6.89
C LEU A 336 -2.16 -5.25 7.72
N THR A 337 -2.58 -5.38 8.99
CA THR A 337 -2.16 -6.52 9.80
C THR A 337 -2.72 -7.84 9.28
N MET A 338 -3.98 -7.83 8.82
CA MET A 338 -4.61 -8.99 8.19
C MET A 338 -3.98 -9.31 6.84
N MET A 339 -3.70 -8.29 6.01
CA MET A 339 -3.07 -8.47 4.70
C MET A 339 -1.65 -9.03 4.81
N TYR A 340 -0.90 -8.60 5.82
CA TYR A 340 0.43 -9.16 6.11
C TYR A 340 0.37 -10.49 6.88
N GLY A 341 -0.82 -10.97 7.26
CA GLY A 341 -0.98 -12.20 8.04
C GLY A 341 -0.24 -12.14 9.39
N LEU A 342 -0.21 -10.96 10.01
CA LEU A 342 0.41 -10.73 11.30
C LEU A 342 -0.67 -10.73 12.40
N PRO A 343 -0.49 -11.47 13.50
CA PRO A 343 -1.45 -11.44 14.59
C PRO A 343 -1.47 -10.08 15.27
N ALA A 344 -2.66 -9.52 15.45
CA ALA A 344 -2.82 -8.20 16.03
C ALA A 344 -4.04 -8.12 16.95
N LEU A 345 -4.05 -7.11 17.81
CA LEU A 345 -5.16 -6.74 18.67
C LEU A 345 -5.24 -5.23 18.85
N THR A 346 -6.40 -4.77 19.28
CA THR A 346 -6.64 -3.37 19.66
C THR A 346 -7.03 -3.32 21.13
N VAL A 347 -6.48 -2.37 21.87
CA VAL A 347 -6.84 -2.14 23.28
C VAL A 347 -7.43 -0.74 23.48
N PRO A 348 -8.50 -0.61 24.30
CA PRO A 348 -9.17 0.67 24.57
C PRO A 348 -8.42 1.49 25.63
N GLN A 349 -7.11 1.56 25.54
CA GLN A 349 -6.24 2.32 26.44
C GLN A 349 -4.97 2.76 25.71
N GLU A 350 -4.40 3.88 26.12
CA GLU A 350 -3.10 4.32 25.67
C GLU A 350 -1.98 3.58 26.45
N ILE A 351 -1.06 2.93 25.73
CA ILE A 351 0.12 2.29 26.33
C ILE A 351 1.29 3.27 26.26
N LYS A 352 1.81 3.68 27.43
CA LYS A 352 2.91 4.69 27.55
C LYS A 352 4.20 4.16 28.18
N SER A 353 4.15 3.04 28.89
CA SER A 353 5.28 2.53 29.66
C SER A 353 5.95 1.32 28.99
N ASN A 354 7.23 1.10 29.29
CA ASN A 354 8.02 -0.01 28.79
C ASN A 354 8.12 -0.02 27.25
N LEU A 355 8.23 1.15 26.65
CA LEU A 355 8.29 1.35 25.20
C LEU A 355 9.62 1.94 24.79
N ASN A 356 10.22 1.36 23.76
CA ASN A 356 11.34 1.92 23.02
C ASN A 356 10.91 2.25 21.60
N SER A 357 11.46 3.30 20.99
CA SER A 357 11.24 3.57 19.58
C SER A 357 11.59 2.33 18.76
N TRP A 358 10.74 1.99 17.81
CA TRP A 358 10.98 0.85 16.94
C TRP A 358 12.32 0.98 16.21
N LYS A 359 13.11 -0.04 16.31
CA LYS A 359 14.31 -0.23 15.48
C LYS A 359 14.26 -1.64 14.96
N PRO A 360 14.50 -1.88 13.67
CA PRO A 360 14.73 -3.22 13.18
C PRO A 360 15.79 -3.87 14.05
N SER A 361 15.52 -5.05 14.59
CA SER A 361 16.53 -5.75 15.39
C SER A 361 17.62 -6.25 14.44
N PRO A 362 18.84 -5.74 14.51
CA PRO A 362 19.95 -6.38 13.82
C PRO A 362 20.30 -7.61 14.64
N GLU A 363 19.81 -8.76 14.27
CA GLU A 363 20.21 -10.04 14.84
C GLU A 363 21.25 -10.69 13.91
N VAL A 364 22.37 -10.04 13.71
CA VAL A 364 23.50 -10.70 13.06
C VAL A 364 24.23 -11.49 14.13
N ILE A 365 23.94 -12.78 14.21
CA ILE A 365 24.77 -13.72 14.96
C ILE A 365 25.95 -14.07 14.05
N GLU A 366 27.16 -13.93 14.57
CA GLU A 366 28.37 -14.29 13.85
C GLU A 366 28.32 -15.77 13.45
N VAL A 367 28.51 -16.04 12.17
CA VAL A 367 28.45 -17.38 11.60
C VAL A 367 29.69 -18.16 12.05
N ASN A 368 29.51 -19.21 12.88
CA ASN A 368 30.61 -20.04 13.30
C ASN A 368 31.20 -20.79 12.09
N LYS A 369 32.47 -20.53 11.75
CA LYS A 369 33.15 -21.14 10.61
C LYS A 369 33.35 -22.66 10.75
N ASP A 370 33.39 -23.16 11.97
CA ASP A 370 33.64 -24.57 12.25
C ASP A 370 32.35 -25.41 12.33
N ALA A 371 31.19 -24.77 12.09
CA ALA A 371 29.90 -25.46 12.02
C ALA A 371 29.84 -26.38 10.79
N VAL A 372 29.14 -27.49 10.93
CA VAL A 372 28.92 -28.44 9.82
C VAL A 372 27.77 -28.02 8.90
N MET A 373 26.90 -27.14 9.42
CA MET A 373 25.74 -26.60 8.71
C MET A 373 25.33 -25.25 9.28
N TRP A 374 24.73 -24.43 8.45
CA TRP A 374 24.09 -23.16 8.81
C TRP A 374 22.64 -23.19 8.37
N ALA A 375 21.77 -22.60 9.17
CA ALA A 375 20.33 -22.63 8.89
C ALA A 375 19.66 -21.29 9.21
N VAL A 376 18.61 -20.98 8.43
CA VAL A 376 17.64 -19.92 8.70
C VAL A 376 16.24 -20.51 8.82
N ASP A 377 15.43 -19.99 9.76
CA ASP A 377 14.09 -20.50 9.99
C ASP A 377 13.16 -20.21 8.80
N GLY A 378 12.42 -21.21 8.35
CA GLY A 378 11.44 -21.12 7.28
C GLY A 378 10.18 -20.31 7.61
N LYS A 379 9.98 -19.95 8.88
CA LYS A 379 8.91 -19.06 9.29
C LYS A 379 9.18 -17.61 8.90
N ASP A 380 10.43 -17.23 8.69
CA ASP A 380 10.81 -15.91 8.25
C ASP A 380 10.81 -15.82 6.72
N ASP A 381 10.01 -14.93 6.14
CA ASP A 381 9.87 -14.75 4.70
C ASP A 381 11.21 -14.47 3.99
N ARG A 382 12.19 -13.88 4.68
CA ARG A 382 13.54 -13.63 4.15
C ARG A 382 14.30 -14.89 3.83
N SER A 383 13.89 -16.05 4.36
CA SER A 383 14.48 -17.36 4.05
C SER A 383 14.47 -17.65 2.55
N VAL A 384 13.45 -17.19 1.83
CA VAL A 384 13.35 -17.33 0.36
C VAL A 384 14.44 -16.50 -0.34
N ALA A 385 14.62 -15.24 0.08
CA ALA A 385 15.66 -14.37 -0.47
C ALA A 385 17.07 -14.90 -0.11
N PHE A 386 17.25 -15.43 1.09
CA PHE A 386 18.49 -16.08 1.51
C PHE A 386 18.86 -17.24 0.60
N ALA A 387 17.92 -18.16 0.34
CA ALA A 387 18.12 -19.26 -0.59
C ALA A 387 18.45 -18.80 -2.01
N ALA A 388 17.71 -17.80 -2.52
CA ALA A 388 17.91 -17.27 -3.87
C ALA A 388 19.31 -16.67 -4.06
N ARG A 389 19.75 -15.80 -3.14
CA ARG A 389 21.07 -15.13 -3.19
C ARG A 389 22.23 -16.12 -3.09
N LEU A 390 22.08 -17.21 -2.30
CA LEU A 390 23.08 -18.25 -2.22
C LEU A 390 23.13 -19.09 -3.50
N LEU A 391 21.98 -19.45 -4.07
CA LEU A 391 21.92 -20.15 -5.37
C LEU A 391 22.51 -19.34 -6.52
N GLU A 392 22.36 -18.01 -6.51
CA GLU A 392 22.99 -17.11 -7.47
C GLU A 392 24.52 -17.18 -7.42
N GLN A 393 25.08 -17.39 -6.23
CA GLN A 393 26.52 -17.57 -6.00
C GLN A 393 26.96 -19.03 -6.15
N ASN A 394 26.11 -19.92 -6.71
CA ASN A 394 26.34 -21.34 -6.89
C ASN A 394 26.57 -22.14 -5.60
N ILE A 395 26.11 -21.63 -4.47
CA ILE A 395 26.07 -22.36 -3.20
C ILE A 395 24.91 -23.35 -3.21
N GLN A 396 25.20 -24.60 -2.89
CA GLN A 396 24.17 -25.61 -2.74
C GLN A 396 23.41 -25.40 -1.43
N VAL A 397 22.11 -25.32 -1.51
CA VAL A 397 21.22 -25.14 -0.35
C VAL A 397 20.20 -26.26 -0.31
N ARG A 398 19.76 -26.61 0.90
CA ARG A 398 18.66 -27.55 1.11
C ARG A 398 17.50 -26.91 1.82
N ILE A 399 16.33 -27.45 1.63
CA ILE A 399 15.10 -27.05 2.32
C ILE A 399 14.62 -28.18 3.22
N VAL A 400 14.19 -27.84 4.42
CA VAL A 400 13.60 -28.76 5.38
C VAL A 400 12.12 -28.93 5.05
N ASP A 401 11.66 -30.15 4.77
CA ASP A 401 10.25 -30.41 4.44
C ASP A 401 9.43 -30.97 5.62
N LYS A 402 10.09 -31.24 6.74
CA LYS A 402 9.48 -31.69 8.00
C LYS A 402 10.24 -31.05 9.16
N ASP A 403 9.51 -30.54 10.16
CA ASP A 403 10.13 -29.96 11.35
C ASP A 403 11.25 -30.86 11.92
N SER A 404 12.34 -30.23 12.33
CA SER A 404 13.52 -30.89 12.87
C SER A 404 14.10 -30.09 14.04
N VAL A 405 14.89 -30.74 14.85
CA VAL A 405 15.67 -30.09 15.91
C VAL A 405 17.12 -30.58 15.80
N LEU A 406 18.06 -29.68 15.54
CA LEU A 406 19.47 -30.01 15.41
C LEU A 406 20.29 -29.09 16.32
N SER A 407 21.21 -29.65 17.08
CA SER A 407 22.03 -28.89 18.05
C SER A 407 21.22 -27.96 18.98
N GLY A 408 19.98 -28.36 19.33
CA GLY A 408 19.07 -27.56 20.15
C GLY A 408 18.31 -26.45 19.42
N HIS A 409 18.53 -26.28 18.12
CA HIS A 409 17.81 -25.31 17.28
C HIS A 409 16.61 -25.95 16.59
N ASN A 410 15.46 -25.31 16.70
CA ASN A 410 14.26 -25.71 15.98
C ASN A 410 14.37 -25.26 14.51
N LEU A 411 14.21 -26.18 13.59
CA LEU A 411 14.13 -25.96 12.16
C LEU A 411 12.72 -26.29 11.70
N SER A 412 11.89 -25.29 11.50
CA SER A 412 10.52 -25.49 10.99
C SER A 412 10.54 -25.90 9.52
N ARG A 413 9.47 -26.54 9.06
CA ARG A 413 9.25 -26.79 7.64
C ARG A 413 9.41 -25.49 6.84
N GLY A 414 10.21 -25.53 5.78
CA GLY A 414 10.57 -24.37 4.98
C GLY A 414 11.92 -23.76 5.37
N SER A 415 12.56 -24.19 6.47
CA SER A 415 13.90 -23.75 6.85
C SER A 415 14.90 -24.03 5.73
N VAL A 416 15.77 -23.07 5.48
CA VAL A 416 16.83 -23.17 4.47
C VAL A 416 18.14 -23.50 5.19
N THR A 417 18.84 -24.51 4.69
CA THR A 417 20.08 -24.99 5.29
C THR A 417 21.21 -25.03 4.26
N VAL A 418 22.41 -24.71 4.70
CA VAL A 418 23.63 -24.80 3.92
C VAL A 418 24.56 -25.76 4.62
N ILE A 419 24.91 -26.86 3.95
CA ILE A 419 25.75 -27.91 4.49
C ILE A 419 27.16 -27.76 3.93
N ALA A 420 28.19 -27.74 4.79
CA ALA A 420 29.58 -27.56 4.38
C ALA A 420 30.00 -28.66 3.37
N MET A 421 29.60 -29.89 3.60
CA MET A 421 29.94 -31.03 2.72
C MET A 421 29.31 -30.96 1.34
N ASP A 422 28.18 -30.27 1.15
CA ASP A 422 27.56 -30.03 -0.15
C ASP A 422 28.32 -28.93 -0.97
N ASN A 423 29.22 -28.18 -0.31
CA ASN A 423 29.92 -27.04 -0.87
C ASN A 423 31.46 -27.13 -0.70
N PRO A 424 32.09 -28.26 -1.06
CA PRO A 424 33.50 -28.52 -0.74
C PRO A 424 34.49 -27.59 -1.45
N ASN A 425 34.05 -26.93 -2.52
CA ASN A 425 34.89 -26.00 -3.32
C ASN A 425 34.74 -24.54 -2.91
N SER A 426 33.95 -24.24 -1.86
CA SER A 426 33.70 -22.86 -1.40
C SER A 426 34.56 -22.61 -0.15
N ALA A 427 35.80 -22.12 -0.33
CA ALA A 427 36.73 -21.86 0.75
C ALA A 427 36.19 -20.86 1.79
N ASP A 428 35.41 -19.88 1.33
CA ASP A 428 34.91 -18.78 2.15
C ASP A 428 33.39 -18.90 2.39
N LEU A 429 32.87 -20.13 2.47
CA LEU A 429 31.43 -20.40 2.58
C LEU A 429 30.77 -19.65 3.75
N HIS A 430 31.42 -19.63 4.91
CA HIS A 430 30.93 -18.93 6.10
C HIS A 430 30.85 -17.41 5.89
N GLU A 431 31.78 -16.79 5.16
CA GLU A 431 31.77 -15.35 4.85
C GLU A 431 30.65 -15.01 3.86
N ILE A 432 30.41 -15.86 2.87
CA ILE A 432 29.30 -15.73 1.92
C ILE A 432 27.97 -15.76 2.69
N ILE A 433 27.78 -16.75 3.55
CA ILE A 433 26.57 -16.90 4.37
C ILE A 433 26.38 -15.69 5.27
N ASN A 434 27.44 -15.25 5.95
CA ASN A 434 27.39 -14.09 6.83
C ASN A 434 27.04 -12.80 6.08
N THR A 435 27.63 -12.60 4.89
CA THR A 435 27.32 -11.45 4.02
C THR A 435 25.86 -11.44 3.61
N VAL A 436 25.35 -12.55 3.11
CA VAL A 436 23.93 -12.65 2.67
C VAL A 436 22.98 -12.46 3.87
N ALA A 437 23.30 -13.03 5.02
CA ALA A 437 22.48 -12.85 6.23
C ALA A 437 22.47 -11.40 6.73
N THR A 438 23.64 -10.75 6.71
CA THR A 438 23.78 -9.34 7.08
C THR A 438 22.98 -8.43 6.16
N ASP A 439 23.11 -8.62 4.85
CA ASP A 439 22.36 -7.86 3.83
C ASP A 439 20.84 -8.01 3.96
N LEU A 440 20.39 -9.18 4.42
CA LEU A 440 18.98 -9.46 4.66
C LEU A 440 18.54 -9.11 6.08
N ASN A 441 19.48 -8.66 6.95
CA ASN A 441 19.23 -8.40 8.36
C ASN A 441 18.52 -9.57 9.06
N MET A 442 19.02 -10.80 8.87
CA MET A 442 18.41 -12.02 9.42
C MET A 442 19.42 -12.88 10.17
N SER A 443 18.93 -13.55 11.21
CA SER A 443 19.75 -14.45 12.03
C SER A 443 20.00 -15.77 11.33
N VAL A 444 21.22 -16.26 11.42
CA VAL A 444 21.64 -17.61 10.99
C VAL A 444 22.05 -18.39 12.22
N VAL A 445 21.55 -19.61 12.35
CA VAL A 445 22.01 -20.53 13.38
C VAL A 445 23.11 -21.46 12.85
N SER A 446 24.16 -21.63 13.63
CA SER A 446 25.28 -22.53 13.34
C SER A 446 25.01 -23.89 13.99
N ILE A 447 25.05 -24.96 13.22
CA ILE A 447 24.74 -26.32 13.64
C ILE A 447 26.02 -27.15 13.68
N GLU A 448 26.34 -27.69 14.83
CA GLU A 448 27.58 -28.45 15.06
C GLU A 448 27.39 -29.96 14.84
N SER A 449 26.16 -30.45 14.90
CA SER A 449 25.84 -31.87 14.71
C SER A 449 24.56 -32.04 13.90
N GLY A 450 24.63 -32.93 12.93
CA GLY A 450 23.49 -33.33 12.11
C GLY A 450 22.57 -34.36 12.75
N PHE A 451 22.79 -34.73 14.02
CA PHE A 451 22.03 -35.74 14.73
C PHE A 451 20.81 -35.10 15.40
N GLY A 452 19.64 -35.54 15.02
CA GLY A 452 18.35 -35.15 15.60
C GLY A 452 17.82 -36.12 16.65
N PRO A 453 16.79 -35.73 17.41
CA PRO A 453 16.08 -36.64 18.31
C PRO A 453 15.43 -37.81 17.51
N LYS A 454 15.27 -38.98 18.15
CA LYS A 454 14.82 -40.23 17.51
C LYS A 454 13.58 -40.11 16.59
N GLU A 455 12.69 -39.16 16.83
CA GLU A 455 11.42 -38.99 16.11
C GLU A 455 11.46 -37.91 15.04
N LEU A 456 12.55 -37.14 14.97
CA LEU A 456 12.75 -36.03 14.05
C LEU A 456 13.90 -36.32 13.07
N PRO A 457 13.85 -35.75 11.87
CA PRO A 457 14.82 -36.08 10.83
C PRO A 457 16.23 -35.58 11.16
N ASP A 458 17.22 -36.46 10.95
CA ASP A 458 18.62 -36.08 10.83
C ASP A 458 18.89 -35.35 9.51
N TRP A 459 19.91 -34.51 9.45
CA TRP A 459 20.24 -33.68 8.29
C TRP A 459 20.58 -34.45 7.00
N GLY A 460 21.14 -35.64 7.11
CA GLY A 460 21.43 -36.53 5.99
C GLY A 460 20.20 -37.31 5.47
N GLY A 461 19.06 -37.16 6.11
CA GLY A 461 17.83 -37.85 5.75
C GLY A 461 17.08 -37.20 4.57
N ARG A 462 16.09 -37.92 4.07
CA ARG A 462 15.28 -37.50 2.90
C ARG A 462 14.48 -36.21 3.08
N HIS A 463 14.40 -35.71 4.31
CA HIS A 463 13.65 -34.48 4.64
C HIS A 463 14.46 -33.21 4.49
N PHE A 464 15.76 -33.31 4.21
CA PHE A 464 16.64 -32.18 3.84
C PHE A 464 16.88 -32.23 2.32
N ARG A 465 15.98 -31.63 1.56
CA ARG A 465 15.94 -31.74 0.11
C ARG A 465 16.82 -30.68 -0.56
N LEU A 466 17.67 -31.11 -1.49
CA LEU A 466 18.46 -30.19 -2.29
C LEU A 466 17.53 -29.30 -3.13
N LEU A 467 17.70 -27.99 -2.99
CA LEU A 467 16.99 -26.99 -3.79
C LEU A 467 17.71 -26.78 -5.12
N LYS A 468 16.96 -26.81 -6.19
CA LYS A 468 17.51 -26.55 -7.53
C LYS A 468 17.27 -25.09 -7.91
N LYS A 469 18.29 -24.46 -8.50
CA LYS A 469 18.14 -23.12 -9.09
C LYS A 469 17.03 -23.17 -10.16
N PRO A 470 16.00 -22.32 -10.08
CA PRO A 470 14.97 -22.26 -11.10
C PRO A 470 15.53 -21.97 -12.48
N GLN A 471 15.02 -22.67 -13.48
CA GLN A 471 15.29 -22.36 -14.90
C GLN A 471 13.97 -21.88 -15.50
N ILE A 472 13.96 -20.62 -15.97
CA ILE A 472 12.78 -19.98 -16.53
C ILE A 472 13.01 -19.80 -18.02
N ALA A 473 12.08 -20.29 -18.85
CA ALA A 473 12.02 -20.03 -20.28
C ALA A 473 10.78 -19.18 -20.58
N ILE A 474 10.98 -18.11 -21.33
CA ILE A 474 9.89 -17.27 -21.83
C ILE A 474 9.66 -17.65 -23.28
N LEU A 475 8.44 -18.14 -23.58
CA LEU A 475 8.02 -18.37 -24.95
C LEU A 475 7.49 -17.06 -25.53
N SER A 476 8.09 -16.59 -26.60
CA SER A 476 7.68 -15.38 -27.31
C SER A 476 7.47 -15.69 -28.78
N HIS A 477 6.41 -15.18 -29.36
CA HIS A 477 6.16 -15.23 -30.81
C HIS A 477 5.38 -13.97 -31.25
N SER A 478 5.18 -13.84 -32.57
CA SER A 478 4.56 -12.63 -33.18
C SER A 478 3.15 -12.27 -32.70
N GLY A 479 2.50 -13.09 -31.88
CA GLY A 479 1.22 -12.80 -31.24
C GLY A 479 1.31 -12.40 -29.75
N PHE A 480 2.53 -12.33 -29.20
CA PHE A 480 2.76 -11.82 -27.85
C PHE A 480 3.50 -10.49 -27.95
N SER A 481 2.92 -9.44 -27.36
CA SER A 481 3.63 -8.18 -27.17
C SER A 481 4.74 -8.38 -26.13
N SER A 482 5.95 -8.08 -26.51
CA SER A 482 7.12 -8.07 -25.63
C SER A 482 7.10 -6.88 -24.68
#